data_c1334542702068f8aeb799ff5da51cfb
#
_entry.id   c1334542702068f8aeb799ff5da51cfb
#
_cell.length_a   1.000
_cell.length_b   1.000
_cell.length_c   1.000
_cell.angle_alpha   90.00
_cell.angle_beta   90.00
_cell.angle_gamma   90.00
#
_symmetry.space_group_name_H-M   'P 1'
#
loop_
_entity.id
_entity.type
_entity.pdbx_description
1 polymer ?
#
loop_
_entity_poly.entity_id
_entity_poly.type
_entity_poly.pdbx_seq_one_letter_code
_entity_poly.pdbx_strand_id
1 'polypeptide(L)'
;CSCFCSGFWYFGVFGGSFWQYEFNTDKSTPDPDYRVRVNCHAIPQIWQYEALAFKPGLVMRWYRDGFCQAEQAEAKERGIDVYDVMNEHAAEIPAGSHGMLCCFSDVMNYIHWTHASPTFTNFELDPERFNKYTFYRAILENTALLVRGHIDLVKEATGNEPDELIFAGGASKSPLWAQIVADVTGKDVRIPEVKEATALGAAVLAGYGVGIYPSIAEGAKRVVKWDKTFSPNPDNK
;
A
#
# COMPACT_ATOMS: atom_id res chain seq x y z
N CYS A 1 -1.75 -10.43 9.06
CA CYS A 1 -2.73 -9.70 8.22
C CYS A 1 -3.38 -10.55 7.15
N SER A 2 -2.81 -11.65 6.77
CA SER A 2 -3.24 -12.52 5.67
C SER A 2 -4.51 -13.37 5.90
N CYS A 3 -5.15 -13.24 7.05
CA CYS A 3 -6.40 -13.97 7.36
C CYS A 3 -7.63 -13.50 6.57
N PHE A 4 -7.50 -12.45 5.75
CA PHE A 4 -8.64 -11.80 5.11
C PHE A 4 -9.35 -12.61 4.04
N CYS A 5 -8.83 -13.77 3.65
CA CYS A 5 -9.22 -14.29 2.36
C CYS A 5 -9.53 -15.79 2.38
N SER A 6 -10.65 -16.13 1.79
CA SER A 6 -11.22 -17.48 1.73
C SER A 6 -10.61 -18.39 0.65
N GLY A 7 -9.59 -17.91 -0.08
CA GLY A 7 -8.87 -18.66 -1.10
C GLY A 7 -7.37 -18.69 -0.80
N PHE A 8 -6.63 -19.60 -1.41
CA PHE A 8 -5.21 -19.81 -1.13
C PHE A 8 -4.28 -18.74 -1.74
N TRP A 9 -4.77 -17.93 -2.69
CA TRP A 9 -3.98 -17.02 -3.51
C TRP A 9 -4.46 -15.59 -3.34
N TYR A 10 -3.87 -14.84 -2.40
CA TYR A 10 -4.26 -13.43 -2.19
C TYR A 10 -3.05 -12.53 -2.15
N PHE A 11 -3.26 -11.34 -2.71
CA PHE A 11 -2.29 -10.29 -2.81
C PHE A 11 -2.79 -9.09 -2.00
N GLY A 12 -2.05 -8.73 -0.97
CA GLY A 12 -2.38 -7.63 -0.06
C GLY A 12 -1.33 -6.54 -0.10
N VAL A 13 -1.79 -5.29 -0.06
CA VAL A 13 -0.97 -4.10 0.17
C VAL A 13 -1.39 -3.51 1.51
N PHE A 14 -0.44 -3.39 2.43
CA PHE A 14 -0.68 -2.84 3.76
C PHE A 14 0.09 -1.54 3.92
N GLY A 15 -0.65 -0.42 3.77
CA GLY A 15 -0.10 0.94 3.83
C GLY A 15 -0.18 1.54 5.22
N GLY A 16 0.93 1.48 5.96
CA GLY A 16 1.14 2.11 7.25
C GLY A 16 2.38 3.00 7.25
N SER A 17 3.12 3.07 8.36
CA SER A 17 4.45 3.69 8.41
C SER A 17 5.42 3.03 7.43
N PHE A 18 5.30 1.74 7.30
CA PHE A 18 5.91 0.91 6.28
C PHE A 18 4.85 0.45 5.29
N TRP A 19 5.26 0.09 4.08
CA TRP A 19 4.38 -0.53 3.11
C TRP A 19 4.84 -1.96 2.84
N GLN A 20 3.89 -2.87 2.96
CA GLN A 20 4.09 -4.30 2.76
C GLN A 20 3.24 -4.75 1.58
N TYR A 21 3.83 -5.52 0.70
CA TYR A 21 3.13 -6.28 -0.31
C TYR A 21 3.24 -7.76 0.07
N GLU A 22 2.11 -8.41 0.23
CA GLU A 22 2.03 -9.77 0.73
C GLU A 22 1.31 -10.68 -0.25
N PHE A 23 1.88 -11.84 -0.48
CA PHE A 23 1.32 -12.89 -1.31
C PHE A 23 1.34 -14.22 -0.59
N ASN A 24 0.19 -14.89 -0.53
CA ASN A 24 0.05 -16.20 0.10
C ASN A 24 0.13 -17.34 -0.92
N THR A 25 0.81 -18.41 -0.57
CA THR A 25 1.03 -19.58 -1.43
C THR A 25 1.20 -20.86 -0.62
N ASP A 26 0.99 -22.01 -1.25
CA ASP A 26 1.27 -23.34 -0.69
C ASP A 26 2.73 -23.80 -0.88
N LYS A 27 3.57 -22.97 -1.51
CA LYS A 27 4.97 -23.28 -1.80
C LYS A 27 5.90 -22.26 -1.14
N SER A 28 6.96 -22.76 -0.49
CA SER A 28 8.03 -21.91 0.06
C SER A 28 9.27 -22.01 -0.81
N THR A 29 9.41 -21.12 -1.77
CA THR A 29 10.64 -20.98 -2.54
C THR A 29 11.32 -19.68 -2.16
N PRO A 30 12.42 -19.69 -1.40
CA PRO A 30 13.16 -18.48 -1.05
C PRO A 30 13.66 -17.75 -2.29
N ASP A 31 13.57 -16.43 -2.29
CA ASP A 31 14.22 -15.61 -3.32
C ASP A 31 15.74 -15.65 -3.12
N PRO A 32 16.53 -16.08 -4.12
CA PRO A 32 17.98 -16.21 -3.99
C PRO A 32 18.70 -14.88 -3.78
N ASP A 33 18.07 -13.76 -4.19
CA ASP A 33 18.63 -12.41 -4.06
C ASP A 33 18.14 -11.69 -2.78
N TYR A 34 17.35 -12.37 -1.93
CA TYR A 34 16.84 -11.84 -0.66
C TYR A 34 16.04 -10.54 -0.77
N ARG A 35 15.36 -10.33 -1.89
CA ARG A 35 14.50 -9.16 -2.13
C ARG A 35 13.11 -9.34 -1.55
N VAL A 36 12.68 -10.59 -1.36
CA VAL A 36 11.39 -10.99 -0.80
C VAL A 36 11.62 -11.96 0.35
N ARG A 37 10.96 -11.72 1.46
CA ARG A 37 10.95 -12.62 2.62
C ARG A 37 9.87 -13.66 2.47
N VAL A 38 10.14 -14.89 2.90
CA VAL A 38 9.15 -15.96 2.99
C VAL A 38 8.90 -16.26 4.47
N ASN A 39 7.68 -16.04 4.91
CA ASN A 39 7.23 -16.24 6.28
C ASN A 39 6.22 -17.40 6.37
N CYS A 40 6.08 -17.99 7.56
CA CYS A 40 4.97 -18.89 7.85
C CYS A 40 3.67 -18.09 7.96
N HIS A 41 2.63 -18.55 7.27
CA HIS A 41 1.29 -18.00 7.44
C HIS A 41 0.62 -18.57 8.72
N ALA A 42 -0.40 -17.87 9.24
CA ALA A 42 -1.17 -18.35 10.38
C ALA A 42 -2.01 -19.61 10.08
N ILE A 43 -2.32 -19.87 8.81
CA ILE A 43 -2.96 -21.11 8.35
C ILE A 43 -1.85 -22.12 8.07
N PRO A 44 -1.89 -23.32 8.65
CA PRO A 44 -0.88 -24.37 8.42
C PRO A 44 -0.71 -24.70 6.93
N GLN A 45 0.52 -24.97 6.52
CA GLN A 45 0.93 -25.32 5.15
C GLN A 45 0.79 -24.18 4.13
N ILE A 46 0.49 -22.96 4.58
CA ILE A 46 0.51 -21.76 3.76
C ILE A 46 1.75 -20.94 4.13
N TRP A 47 2.35 -20.34 3.11
CA TRP A 47 3.49 -19.44 3.21
C TRP A 47 3.10 -18.05 2.74
N GLN A 48 3.79 -17.06 3.23
CA GLN A 48 3.57 -15.68 2.89
C GLN A 48 4.86 -15.08 2.36
N TYR A 49 4.83 -14.61 1.12
CA TYR A 49 5.88 -13.76 0.58
C TYR A 49 5.61 -12.33 1.00
N GLU A 50 6.62 -11.68 1.52
CA GLU A 50 6.56 -10.29 1.96
C GLU A 50 7.65 -9.49 1.27
N ALA A 51 7.24 -8.49 0.49
CA ALA A 51 8.11 -7.44 -0.02
C ALA A 51 7.82 -6.14 0.76
N LEU A 52 8.84 -5.42 1.18
CA LEU A 52 8.73 -4.32 2.13
C LEU A 52 9.37 -3.05 1.59
N ALA A 53 8.67 -1.92 1.71
CA ALA A 53 9.19 -0.58 1.56
C ALA A 53 9.14 0.16 2.90
N PHE A 54 10.29 0.68 3.35
CA PHE A 54 10.46 1.13 4.75
C PHE A 54 9.93 2.53 5.04
N LYS A 55 9.92 3.43 4.07
CA LYS A 55 9.74 4.86 4.33
C LYS A 55 8.39 5.47 3.96
N PRO A 56 7.51 4.86 3.14
CA PRO A 56 6.39 5.60 2.53
C PRO A 56 5.52 6.38 3.52
N GLY A 57 5.00 5.74 4.56
CA GLY A 57 4.16 6.43 5.53
C GLY A 57 4.93 7.39 6.44
N LEU A 58 6.23 7.14 6.67
CA LEU A 58 7.10 8.06 7.42
C LEU A 58 7.35 9.34 6.62
N VAL A 59 7.57 9.22 5.31
CA VAL A 59 7.74 10.36 4.41
C VAL A 59 6.48 11.22 4.36
N MET A 60 5.30 10.59 4.31
CA MET A 60 4.02 11.29 4.37
C MET A 60 3.89 12.13 5.63
N ARG A 61 4.25 11.58 6.78
CA ARG A 61 4.23 12.31 8.05
C ARG A 61 5.24 13.46 8.06
N TRP A 62 6.47 13.18 7.64
CA TRP A 62 7.51 14.22 7.52
C TRP A 62 7.08 15.35 6.60
N TYR A 63 6.48 15.03 5.45
CA TYR A 63 6.00 16.03 4.51
C TYR A 63 4.87 16.90 5.10
N ARG A 64 3.88 16.26 5.72
CA ARG A 64 2.79 16.94 6.43
C ARG A 64 3.33 17.90 7.49
N ASP A 65 4.24 17.41 8.33
CA ASP A 65 4.74 18.19 9.47
C ASP A 65 5.72 19.28 9.05
N GLY A 66 6.48 19.06 7.97
CA GLY A 66 7.47 20.01 7.48
C GLY A 66 6.93 21.09 6.52
N PHE A 67 5.86 20.81 5.76
CA PHE A 67 5.45 21.66 4.64
C PHE A 67 3.95 22.03 4.60
N CYS A 68 3.11 21.40 5.40
CA CYS A 68 1.65 21.52 5.30
C CYS A 68 0.99 22.18 6.52
N GLN A 69 1.59 23.26 7.06
CA GLN A 69 1.05 23.98 8.23
C GLN A 69 -0.28 24.68 7.92
N ALA A 70 -0.44 25.20 6.69
CA ALA A 70 -1.69 25.81 6.26
C ALA A 70 -2.82 24.79 6.18
N GLU A 71 -2.54 23.62 5.61
CA GLU A 71 -3.48 22.50 5.51
C GLU A 71 -3.85 21.93 6.89
N GLN A 72 -2.91 21.93 7.84
CA GLN A 72 -3.21 21.55 9.22
C GLN A 72 -4.16 22.56 9.90
N ALA A 73 -4.01 23.85 9.64
CA ALA A 73 -4.90 24.88 10.15
C ALA A 73 -6.30 24.76 9.51
N GLU A 74 -6.36 24.60 8.19
CA GLU A 74 -7.61 24.39 7.45
C GLU A 74 -8.35 23.12 7.90
N ALA A 75 -7.64 22.00 8.02
CA ALA A 75 -8.22 20.73 8.49
C ALA A 75 -8.84 20.88 9.89
N LYS A 76 -8.15 21.61 10.78
CA LYS A 76 -8.67 21.90 12.13
C LYS A 76 -9.95 22.75 12.08
N GLU A 77 -9.99 23.76 11.21
CA GLU A 77 -11.18 24.61 11.03
C GLU A 77 -12.35 23.82 10.45
N ARG A 78 -12.09 22.96 9.45
CA ARG A 78 -13.10 22.11 8.79
C ARG A 78 -13.49 20.88 9.62
N GLY A 79 -12.74 20.51 10.65
CA GLY A 79 -12.98 19.31 11.48
C GLY A 79 -12.75 18.00 10.72
N ILE A 80 -11.80 17.98 9.77
CA ILE A 80 -11.43 16.82 8.96
C ILE A 80 -9.96 16.44 9.14
N ASP A 81 -9.54 15.31 8.57
CA ASP A 81 -8.13 14.92 8.59
C ASP A 81 -7.30 15.81 7.65
N VAL A 82 -6.10 16.19 8.07
CA VAL A 82 -5.18 16.98 7.24
C VAL A 82 -4.83 16.32 5.91
N TYR A 83 -4.78 14.98 5.90
CA TYR A 83 -4.55 14.24 4.67
C TYR A 83 -5.70 14.35 3.67
N ASP A 84 -6.95 14.59 4.14
CA ASP A 84 -8.07 14.85 3.24
C ASP A 84 -7.87 16.16 2.50
N VAL A 85 -7.48 17.24 3.21
CA VAL A 85 -7.15 18.53 2.58
C VAL A 85 -6.00 18.40 1.59
N MET A 86 -4.93 17.74 1.98
CA MET A 86 -3.77 17.50 1.10
C MET A 86 -4.15 16.69 -0.16
N ASN A 87 -5.01 15.70 0.00
CA ASN A 87 -5.49 14.87 -1.11
C ASN A 87 -6.42 15.62 -2.07
N GLU A 88 -7.28 16.52 -1.55
CA GLU A 88 -8.12 17.40 -2.38
C GLU A 88 -7.27 18.19 -3.38
N HIS A 89 -6.21 18.86 -2.91
CA HIS A 89 -5.29 19.60 -3.76
C HIS A 89 -4.45 18.71 -4.69
N ALA A 90 -3.96 17.58 -4.18
CA ALA A 90 -3.16 16.65 -4.98
C ALA A 90 -3.98 15.96 -6.09
N ALA A 91 -5.29 15.87 -5.94
CA ALA A 91 -6.18 15.33 -6.97
C ALA A 91 -6.27 16.22 -8.21
N GLU A 92 -5.99 17.51 -8.08
CA GLU A 92 -5.94 18.47 -9.20
C GLU A 92 -4.64 18.32 -10.02
N ILE A 93 -3.60 17.70 -9.45
CA ILE A 93 -2.33 17.45 -10.15
C ILE A 93 -2.52 16.26 -11.10
N PRO A 94 -2.13 16.40 -12.39
CA PRO A 94 -2.27 15.30 -13.33
C PRO A 94 -1.41 14.08 -12.94
N ALA A 95 -1.84 12.90 -13.40
CA ALA A 95 -1.05 11.68 -13.27
C ALA A 95 0.35 11.88 -13.86
N GLY A 96 1.37 11.35 -13.17
CA GLY A 96 2.78 11.56 -13.52
C GLY A 96 3.35 12.88 -13.02
N SER A 97 2.62 13.65 -12.18
CA SER A 97 3.14 14.83 -11.48
C SER A 97 3.90 15.81 -12.40
N HIS A 98 3.35 16.08 -13.59
CA HIS A 98 4.00 16.89 -14.65
C HIS A 98 5.38 16.35 -15.09
N GLY A 99 5.64 15.07 -14.91
CA GLY A 99 6.93 14.42 -15.22
C GLY A 99 7.94 14.44 -14.08
N MET A 100 7.61 15.02 -12.93
CA MET A 100 8.46 14.96 -11.74
C MET A 100 8.58 13.52 -11.24
N LEU A 101 9.80 13.12 -10.92
CA LEU A 101 10.08 11.83 -10.31
C LEU A 101 10.48 12.01 -8.85
N CYS A 102 10.00 11.11 -8.01
CA CYS A 102 10.29 11.05 -6.61
C CYS A 102 10.84 9.66 -6.25
N CYS A 103 11.87 9.61 -5.41
CA CYS A 103 12.38 8.39 -4.84
C CYS A 103 12.62 8.61 -3.34
N PHE A 104 11.82 8.01 -2.47
CA PHE A 104 12.01 8.04 -1.02
C PHE A 104 12.27 6.65 -0.45
N SER A 105 11.85 5.64 -1.15
CA SER A 105 12.00 4.26 -0.73
C SER A 105 12.33 3.42 -1.94
N ASP A 106 12.92 2.30 -1.68
CA ASP A 106 13.29 1.30 -2.67
C ASP A 106 12.81 -0.06 -2.18
N VAL A 107 12.81 -1.05 -3.08
CA VAL A 107 12.61 -2.44 -2.70
C VAL A 107 13.72 -2.82 -1.71
N MET A 108 13.31 -3.32 -0.57
CA MET A 108 14.25 -3.66 0.48
C MET A 108 15.01 -4.93 0.16
N ASN A 109 16.33 -4.90 0.38
CA ASN A 109 17.14 -6.10 0.44
C ASN A 109 17.35 -6.50 1.90
N TYR A 110 16.89 -7.69 2.28
CA TYR A 110 16.90 -8.15 3.67
C TYR A 110 18.30 -8.51 4.21
N ILE A 111 19.32 -8.60 3.36
CA ILE A 111 20.70 -8.78 3.81
C ILE A 111 21.37 -7.43 4.06
N HIS A 112 21.25 -6.50 3.11
CA HIS A 112 22.05 -5.28 3.13
C HIS A 112 21.33 -4.09 3.78
N TRP A 113 20.02 -4.16 3.95
CA TRP A 113 19.22 -3.10 4.56
C TRP A 113 19.47 -1.72 3.94
N THR A 114 19.68 -1.70 2.63
CA THR A 114 19.92 -0.45 1.91
C THR A 114 18.62 0.28 1.66
N HIS A 115 18.66 1.59 1.77
CA HIS A 115 17.52 2.46 1.50
C HIS A 115 17.92 3.53 0.50
N ALA A 116 16.98 3.88 -0.39
CA ALA A 116 17.17 5.02 -1.28
C ALA A 116 17.31 6.32 -0.47
N SER A 117 18.18 7.21 -0.94
CA SER A 117 18.24 8.57 -0.46
C SER A 117 17.02 9.35 -1.00
N PRO A 118 16.29 10.10 -0.15
CA PRO A 118 15.18 10.90 -0.62
C PRO A 118 15.60 11.88 -1.72
N THR A 119 14.91 11.81 -2.85
CA THR A 119 15.22 12.62 -4.02
C THR A 119 13.96 13.00 -4.77
N PHE A 120 13.92 14.26 -5.23
CA PHE A 120 13.01 14.71 -6.27
C PHE A 120 13.83 15.17 -7.46
N THR A 121 13.39 14.84 -8.67
CA THR A 121 14.10 15.17 -9.89
C THR A 121 13.12 15.48 -11.03
N ASN A 122 13.64 16.08 -12.11
CA ASN A 122 12.89 16.38 -13.32
C ASN A 122 11.74 17.40 -13.10
N PHE A 123 11.97 18.43 -12.29
CA PHE A 123 11.05 19.54 -12.14
C PHE A 123 11.67 20.85 -12.65
N GLU A 124 10.82 21.79 -13.03
CA GLU A 124 11.18 23.12 -13.52
C GLU A 124 10.91 24.19 -12.45
N LEU A 125 11.48 25.39 -12.64
CA LEU A 125 11.25 26.52 -11.73
C LEU A 125 9.94 27.27 -12.08
N ASP A 126 8.87 26.52 -12.26
CA ASP A 126 7.52 26.99 -12.55
C ASP A 126 6.61 26.69 -11.36
N PRO A 127 6.29 27.67 -10.49
CA PRO A 127 5.51 27.45 -9.28
C PRO A 127 4.04 27.12 -9.54
N GLU A 128 3.51 27.38 -10.74
CA GLU A 128 2.14 27.01 -11.10
C GLU A 128 2.03 25.49 -11.33
N ARG A 129 3.08 24.91 -11.90
CA ARG A 129 3.14 23.46 -12.18
C ARG A 129 3.81 22.65 -11.07
N PHE A 130 4.91 23.17 -10.50
CA PHE A 130 5.74 22.45 -9.52
C PHE A 130 5.67 23.13 -8.15
N ASN A 131 4.54 22.96 -7.50
CA ASN A 131 4.27 23.44 -6.15
C ASN A 131 4.25 22.30 -5.13
N LYS A 132 4.01 22.59 -3.87
CA LYS A 132 4.00 21.58 -2.80
C LYS A 132 3.04 20.42 -3.06
N TYR A 133 1.92 20.64 -3.74
CA TYR A 133 0.96 19.57 -4.03
C TYR A 133 1.47 18.62 -5.12
N THR A 134 2.24 19.13 -6.08
CA THR A 134 2.93 18.31 -7.08
C THR A 134 3.97 17.41 -6.41
N PHE A 135 4.75 17.94 -5.47
CA PHE A 135 5.70 17.15 -4.68
C PHE A 135 4.97 16.08 -3.85
N TYR A 136 3.85 16.43 -3.21
CA TYR A 136 3.04 15.48 -2.47
C TYR A 136 2.46 14.38 -3.37
N ARG A 137 1.92 14.75 -4.54
CA ARG A 137 1.42 13.81 -5.54
C ARG A 137 2.51 12.83 -5.99
N ALA A 138 3.72 13.30 -6.26
CA ALA A 138 4.85 12.46 -6.64
C ALA A 138 5.24 11.45 -5.54
N ILE A 139 5.09 11.82 -4.25
CA ILE A 139 5.29 10.86 -3.14
C ILE A 139 4.26 9.73 -3.20
N LEU A 140 2.97 10.04 -3.44
CA LEU A 140 1.92 9.03 -3.57
C LEU A 140 2.21 8.09 -4.76
N GLU A 141 2.61 8.65 -5.89
CA GLU A 141 2.94 7.90 -7.11
C GLU A 141 4.18 7.02 -6.93
N ASN A 142 5.24 7.52 -6.28
CA ASN A 142 6.41 6.71 -5.96
C ASN A 142 6.04 5.46 -5.15
N THR A 143 5.14 5.61 -4.18
CA THR A 143 4.70 4.48 -3.36
C THR A 143 3.93 3.44 -4.19
N ALA A 144 3.09 3.87 -5.12
CA ALA A 144 2.38 2.97 -6.04
C ALA A 144 3.34 2.25 -7.01
N LEU A 145 4.38 2.95 -7.48
CA LEU A 145 5.45 2.35 -8.30
C LEU A 145 6.22 1.27 -7.53
N LEU A 146 6.45 1.46 -6.23
CA LEU A 146 7.02 0.41 -5.37
C LEU A 146 6.13 -0.81 -5.27
N VAL A 147 4.80 -0.61 -5.14
CA VAL A 147 3.85 -1.74 -5.17
C VAL A 147 3.95 -2.49 -6.50
N ARG A 148 4.04 -1.78 -7.62
CA ARG A 148 4.25 -2.41 -8.94
C ARG A 148 5.54 -3.23 -8.97
N GLY A 149 6.65 -2.67 -8.49
CA GLY A 149 7.93 -3.37 -8.39
C GLY A 149 7.85 -4.62 -7.51
N HIS A 150 7.11 -4.57 -6.41
CA HIS A 150 6.89 -5.73 -5.54
C HIS A 150 6.07 -6.84 -6.23
N ILE A 151 5.05 -6.46 -7.03
CA ILE A 151 4.29 -7.41 -7.86
C ILE A 151 5.22 -8.12 -8.83
N ASP A 152 6.09 -7.37 -9.51
CA ASP A 152 7.03 -7.92 -10.50
C ASP A 152 8.02 -8.88 -9.82
N LEU A 153 8.54 -8.55 -8.64
CA LEU A 153 9.43 -9.42 -7.87
C LEU A 153 8.75 -10.73 -7.44
N VAL A 154 7.53 -10.65 -6.92
CA VAL A 154 6.79 -11.85 -6.52
C VAL A 154 6.44 -12.70 -7.74
N LYS A 155 6.09 -12.06 -8.86
CA LYS A 155 5.86 -12.75 -10.14
C LYS A 155 7.13 -13.48 -10.63
N GLU A 156 8.28 -12.84 -10.55
CA GLU A 156 9.57 -13.44 -10.89
C GLU A 156 9.86 -14.66 -10.00
N ALA A 157 9.65 -14.54 -8.69
CA ALA A 157 9.95 -15.60 -7.72
C ALA A 157 8.96 -16.76 -7.76
N THR A 158 7.68 -16.52 -8.08
CA THR A 158 6.60 -17.50 -7.92
C THR A 158 5.87 -17.87 -9.21
N GLY A 159 6.03 -17.08 -10.28
CA GLY A 159 5.24 -17.18 -11.52
C GLY A 159 3.81 -16.62 -11.40
N ASN A 160 3.43 -16.08 -10.23
CA ASN A 160 2.07 -15.61 -9.97
C ASN A 160 1.97 -14.09 -10.00
N GLU A 161 0.86 -13.62 -10.55
CA GLU A 161 0.50 -12.20 -10.59
C GLU A 161 -0.94 -12.02 -10.09
N PRO A 162 -1.25 -10.97 -9.34
CA PRO A 162 -2.61 -10.72 -8.87
C PRO A 162 -3.56 -10.34 -10.00
N ASP A 163 -4.82 -10.78 -9.90
CA ASP A 163 -5.92 -10.20 -10.68
C ASP A 163 -6.46 -8.94 -9.99
N GLU A 164 -6.51 -8.95 -8.67
CA GLU A 164 -6.92 -7.83 -7.83
C GLU A 164 -5.97 -7.68 -6.62
N LEU A 165 -5.94 -6.48 -6.03
CA LEU A 165 -5.18 -6.16 -4.83
C LEU A 165 -6.14 -5.82 -3.68
N ILE A 166 -5.85 -6.32 -2.49
CA ILE A 166 -6.50 -5.84 -1.26
C ILE A 166 -5.62 -4.74 -0.68
N PHE A 167 -6.17 -3.55 -0.51
CA PHE A 167 -5.44 -2.43 0.08
C PHE A 167 -6.02 -2.05 1.43
N ALA A 168 -5.23 -2.21 2.49
CA ALA A 168 -5.62 -1.99 3.87
C ALA A 168 -4.58 -1.15 4.63
N GLY A 169 -4.87 -0.81 5.88
CA GLY A 169 -4.06 0.08 6.71
C GLY A 169 -4.46 1.55 6.57
N GLY A 170 -3.74 2.44 7.25
CA GLY A 170 -4.06 3.87 7.30
C GLY A 170 -4.11 4.55 5.93
N ALA A 171 -3.22 4.16 5.01
CA ALA A 171 -3.15 4.72 3.67
C ALA A 171 -4.40 4.40 2.82
N SER A 172 -5.08 3.28 3.06
CA SER A 172 -6.30 2.89 2.34
C SER A 172 -7.52 3.78 2.66
N LYS A 173 -7.38 4.69 3.62
CA LYS A 173 -8.39 5.73 3.89
C LYS A 173 -8.42 6.82 2.81
N SER A 174 -7.35 6.97 2.02
CA SER A 174 -7.25 7.93 0.92
C SER A 174 -7.79 7.34 -0.38
N PRO A 175 -8.94 7.81 -0.91
CA PRO A 175 -9.45 7.39 -2.22
C PRO A 175 -8.48 7.72 -3.35
N LEU A 176 -7.81 8.89 -3.27
CA LEU A 176 -6.81 9.29 -4.24
C LEU A 176 -5.66 8.29 -4.30
N TRP A 177 -5.13 7.88 -3.14
CA TRP A 177 -4.01 6.94 -3.11
C TRP A 177 -4.41 5.55 -3.62
N ALA A 178 -5.62 5.10 -3.26
CA ALA A 178 -6.16 3.83 -3.78
C ALA A 178 -6.31 3.85 -5.31
N GLN A 179 -6.78 4.97 -5.87
CA GLN A 179 -6.87 5.14 -7.33
C GLN A 179 -5.49 5.15 -7.99
N ILE A 180 -4.52 5.87 -7.42
CA ILE A 180 -3.13 5.88 -7.92
C ILE A 180 -2.54 4.47 -7.92
N VAL A 181 -2.77 3.68 -6.85
CA VAL A 181 -2.31 2.29 -6.81
C VAL A 181 -2.97 1.45 -7.91
N ALA A 182 -4.28 1.62 -8.14
CA ALA A 182 -4.98 0.93 -9.22
C ALA A 182 -4.41 1.31 -10.60
N ASP A 183 -4.24 2.60 -10.86
CA ASP A 183 -3.74 3.13 -12.14
C ASP A 183 -2.33 2.62 -12.45
N VAL A 184 -1.41 2.71 -11.49
CA VAL A 184 0.00 2.31 -11.65
C VAL A 184 0.15 0.80 -11.78
N THR A 185 -0.61 0.03 -11.00
CA THR A 185 -0.49 -1.43 -11.02
C THR A 185 -1.28 -2.08 -12.16
N GLY A 186 -2.29 -1.38 -12.69
CA GLY A 186 -3.21 -1.90 -13.69
C GLY A 186 -4.14 -2.97 -13.12
N LYS A 187 -4.38 -2.97 -11.81
CA LYS A 187 -5.20 -3.96 -11.09
C LYS A 187 -6.34 -3.29 -10.35
N ASP A 188 -7.45 -4.00 -10.21
CA ASP A 188 -8.51 -3.57 -9.31
C ASP A 188 -8.00 -3.57 -7.86
N VAL A 189 -8.30 -2.50 -7.13
CA VAL A 189 -7.91 -2.31 -5.73
C VAL A 189 -9.14 -2.33 -4.86
N ARG A 190 -9.28 -3.34 -4.01
CA ARG A 190 -10.40 -3.50 -3.09
C ARG A 190 -10.04 -3.02 -1.70
N ILE A 191 -10.90 -2.23 -1.12
CA ILE A 191 -10.75 -1.66 0.22
C ILE A 191 -11.68 -2.38 1.19
N PRO A 192 -11.18 -2.98 2.29
CA PRO A 192 -12.06 -3.55 3.31
C PRO A 192 -12.74 -2.45 4.15
N GLU A 193 -13.93 -2.73 4.71
CA GLU A 193 -14.61 -1.81 5.64
C GLU A 193 -13.71 -1.51 6.86
N VAL A 194 -13.13 -2.57 7.45
CA VAL A 194 -12.19 -2.45 8.56
C VAL A 194 -10.78 -2.23 8.04
N LYS A 195 -10.27 -1.01 8.16
CA LYS A 195 -8.93 -0.62 7.68
C LYS A 195 -7.80 -1.23 8.54
N GLU A 196 -8.08 -1.49 9.82
CA GLU A 196 -7.13 -2.10 10.78
C GLU A 196 -7.07 -3.62 10.60
N ALA A 197 -6.57 -4.05 9.45
CA ALA A 197 -6.52 -5.44 9.02
C ALA A 197 -5.77 -6.36 10.00
N THR A 198 -4.69 -5.86 10.61
CA THR A 198 -3.89 -6.62 11.60
C THR A 198 -4.71 -6.93 12.85
N ALA A 199 -5.44 -5.95 13.37
CA ALA A 199 -6.29 -6.14 14.56
C ALA A 199 -7.44 -7.12 14.25
N LEU A 200 -8.07 -6.98 13.08
CA LEU A 200 -9.13 -7.90 12.64
C LEU A 200 -8.61 -9.33 12.47
N GLY A 201 -7.44 -9.50 11.87
CA GLY A 201 -6.78 -10.79 11.73
C GLY A 201 -6.48 -11.45 13.08
N ALA A 202 -5.97 -10.69 14.05
CA ALA A 202 -5.74 -11.17 15.40
C ALA A 202 -7.04 -11.61 16.10
N ALA A 203 -8.13 -10.85 15.90
CA ALA A 203 -9.45 -11.21 16.45
C ALA A 203 -9.99 -12.51 15.82
N VAL A 204 -9.80 -12.73 14.52
CA VAL A 204 -10.17 -13.98 13.84
C VAL A 204 -9.39 -15.17 14.41
N LEU A 205 -8.06 -15.00 14.61
CA LEU A 205 -7.22 -16.05 15.20
C LEU A 205 -7.65 -16.39 16.63
N ALA A 206 -7.93 -15.38 17.45
CA ALA A 206 -8.42 -15.57 18.81
C ALA A 206 -9.77 -16.31 18.83
N GLY A 207 -10.70 -15.89 17.94
CA GLY A 207 -12.02 -16.54 17.80
C GLY A 207 -11.92 -17.99 17.37
N TYR A 208 -10.98 -18.33 16.48
CA TYR A 208 -10.68 -19.70 16.13
C TYR A 208 -10.12 -20.48 17.34
N GLY A 209 -9.14 -19.88 18.07
CA GLY A 209 -8.51 -20.54 19.21
C GLY A 209 -9.48 -20.89 20.36
N VAL A 210 -10.56 -20.11 20.53
CA VAL A 210 -11.61 -20.38 21.54
C VAL A 210 -12.85 -21.08 20.96
N GLY A 211 -12.80 -21.54 19.71
CA GLY A 211 -13.86 -22.34 19.09
C GLY A 211 -15.08 -21.57 18.59
N ILE A 212 -15.02 -20.23 18.49
CA ILE A 212 -16.09 -19.41 17.89
C ILE A 212 -16.19 -19.67 16.38
N TYR A 213 -15.06 -19.87 15.72
CA TYR A 213 -14.99 -20.19 14.30
C TYR A 213 -14.48 -21.62 14.10
N PRO A 214 -15.04 -22.38 13.15
CA PRO A 214 -14.59 -23.74 12.88
C PRO A 214 -13.22 -23.79 12.18
N SER A 215 -12.83 -22.69 11.52
CA SER A 215 -11.51 -22.48 10.93
C SER A 215 -11.21 -20.98 10.82
N ILE A 216 -9.94 -20.62 10.63
CA ILE A 216 -9.49 -19.25 10.39
C ILE A 216 -10.16 -18.70 9.12
N ALA A 217 -10.22 -19.51 8.05
CA ALA A 217 -10.84 -19.12 6.78
C ALA A 217 -12.34 -18.80 6.94
N GLU A 218 -13.09 -19.63 7.68
CA GLU A 218 -14.52 -19.36 7.95
C GLU A 218 -14.70 -18.13 8.84
N GLY A 219 -13.82 -17.92 9.82
CA GLY A 219 -13.81 -16.71 10.62
C GLY A 219 -13.61 -15.46 9.75
N ALA A 220 -12.60 -15.48 8.88
CA ALA A 220 -12.33 -14.40 7.94
C ALA A 220 -13.52 -14.11 7.02
N LYS A 221 -14.12 -15.12 6.40
CA LYS A 221 -15.33 -14.97 5.55
C LYS A 221 -16.50 -14.29 6.26
N ARG A 222 -16.67 -14.54 7.56
CA ARG A 222 -17.78 -13.96 8.33
C ARG A 222 -17.58 -12.48 8.66
N VAL A 223 -16.34 -12.06 8.90
CA VAL A 223 -16.05 -10.72 9.43
C VAL A 223 -15.53 -9.75 8.39
N VAL A 224 -14.90 -10.23 7.32
CA VAL A 224 -14.40 -9.35 6.25
C VAL A 224 -15.55 -8.89 5.38
N LYS A 225 -15.70 -7.58 5.30
CA LYS A 225 -16.62 -6.89 4.41
C LYS A 225 -15.87 -5.88 3.57
N TRP A 226 -16.43 -5.56 2.41
CA TRP A 226 -15.82 -4.70 1.43
C TRP A 226 -16.52 -3.35 1.40
N ASP A 227 -15.73 -2.28 1.36
CA ASP A 227 -16.20 -0.89 1.29
C ASP A 227 -16.28 -0.45 -0.19
N LYS A 228 -15.12 -0.36 -0.86
CA LYS A 228 -14.99 0.18 -2.22
C LYS A 228 -14.02 -0.65 -3.06
N THR A 229 -14.19 -0.54 -4.38
CA THR A 229 -13.23 -1.02 -5.37
C THR A 229 -12.85 0.14 -6.28
N PHE A 230 -11.57 0.27 -6.58
CA PHE A 230 -11.00 1.24 -7.52
C PHE A 230 -10.44 0.46 -8.70
N SER A 231 -10.96 0.73 -9.89
CA SER A 231 -10.45 0.16 -11.13
C SER A 231 -9.48 1.11 -11.81
N PRO A 232 -8.48 0.58 -12.54
CA PRO A 232 -7.51 1.40 -13.27
C PRO A 232 -8.19 2.34 -14.25
N ASN A 233 -7.81 3.62 -14.22
CA ASN A 233 -8.21 4.58 -15.22
C ASN A 233 -7.26 4.48 -16.44
N PRO A 234 -7.75 4.11 -17.64
CA PRO A 234 -6.91 3.95 -18.82
C PRO A 234 -6.22 5.25 -19.26
N ASP A 235 -6.77 6.41 -18.91
CA ASP A 235 -6.21 7.71 -19.26
C ASP A 235 -4.98 8.09 -18.41
N ASN A 236 -4.73 7.36 -17.32
CA ASN A 236 -3.61 7.59 -16.40
C ASN A 236 -2.43 6.60 -16.57
N LYS A 237 -2.40 5.90 -17.72
CA LYS A 237 -1.33 4.92 -18.00
C LYS A 237 -0.07 5.59 -18.52
#